data_cc2d5e27d8633df9dcee448ebbc9b2f3
#
_entry.id   cc2d5e27d8633df9dcee448ebbc9b2f3
#
_cell.length_a   1.000
_cell.length_b   1.000
_cell.length_c   1.000
_cell.angle_alpha   90.00
_cell.angle_beta   90.00
_cell.angle_gamma   90.00
#
_symmetry.space_group_name_H-M   'P 1'
#
loop_
_entity.id
_entity.type
_entity.pdbx_description
1 polymer ?
#
loop_
_entity_poly.entity_id
_entity_poly.type
_entity_poly.pdbx_seq_one_letter_code
_entity_poly.pdbx_strand_id
1 'polypeptide(L)'
;MSGQISKAILSDAAPINKLVNSAYRGDSSKQGWTTEADLLDGTRIDEAAVRDLVERQGTTILTYKEGGLLLGSVELRIDSAKLYLGMLSVQPNTQGKGIGKKLLAAAETHARDNNCAKIFMTVISVRQELIDWYVRHGYQLTGEKKPFMVPDSRWGLPKQQLEFVVLEKSI
;
A
#
# COMPACT_ATOMS: atom_id res chain seq x y z
N MET A 1 -7.40 19.41 13.11
CA MET A 1 -7.38 18.19 13.92
C MET A 1 -6.22 17.33 13.51
N SER A 2 -5.54 16.74 14.48
CA SER A 2 -4.46 15.80 14.20
C SER A 2 -5.03 14.44 13.83
N GLY A 3 -4.37 13.76 12.91
CA GLY A 3 -4.76 12.40 12.52
C GLY A 3 -4.26 11.38 13.53
N GLN A 4 -4.91 10.21 13.50
CA GLN A 4 -4.56 9.08 14.34
C GLN A 4 -4.29 7.85 13.50
N ILE A 5 -3.21 7.13 13.86
CA ILE A 5 -2.88 5.83 13.25
C ILE A 5 -3.25 4.73 14.23
N SER A 6 -4.01 3.74 13.74
CA SER A 6 -4.43 2.60 14.55
C SER A 6 -4.58 1.35 13.68
N LYS A 7 -4.65 0.19 14.33
CA LYS A 7 -4.92 -1.08 13.63
C LYS A 7 -6.36 -1.09 13.13
N ALA A 8 -6.54 -1.56 11.90
CA ALA A 8 -7.87 -1.76 11.34
C ALA A 8 -8.63 -2.87 12.08
N ILE A 9 -9.92 -2.66 12.21
CA ILE A 9 -10.86 -3.66 12.71
C ILE A 9 -11.83 -4.04 11.57
N LEU A 10 -12.63 -5.07 11.75
CA LEU A 10 -13.52 -5.56 10.67
C LEU A 10 -14.46 -4.49 10.12
N SER A 11 -14.94 -3.57 10.96
CA SER A 11 -15.79 -2.48 10.49
C SER A 11 -15.07 -1.46 9.60
N ASP A 12 -13.75 -1.52 9.54
CA ASP A 12 -12.95 -0.68 8.63
C ASP A 12 -12.83 -1.27 7.23
N ALA A 13 -13.26 -2.53 7.02
CA ALA A 13 -13.04 -3.22 5.75
C ALA A 13 -13.67 -2.51 4.55
N ALA A 14 -14.91 -2.07 4.66
CA ALA A 14 -15.58 -1.35 3.57
C ALA A 14 -14.92 -0.01 3.26
N PRO A 15 -14.63 0.85 4.24
CA PRO A 15 -13.87 2.09 4.00
C PRO A 15 -12.49 1.85 3.40
N ILE A 16 -11.76 0.83 3.87
CA ILE A 16 -10.44 0.50 3.33
C ILE A 16 -10.55 0.07 1.87
N ASN A 17 -11.50 -0.82 1.57
CA ASN A 17 -11.74 -1.25 0.19
C ASN A 17 -11.99 -0.06 -0.74
N LYS A 18 -12.84 0.86 -0.33
CA LYS A 18 -13.14 2.06 -1.10
C LYS A 18 -11.89 2.93 -1.28
N LEU A 19 -11.13 3.13 -0.21
CA LEU A 19 -9.91 3.95 -0.24
C LEU A 19 -8.86 3.36 -1.18
N VAL A 20 -8.56 2.07 -1.06
CA VAL A 20 -7.53 1.42 -1.89
C VAL A 20 -7.88 1.53 -3.36
N ASN A 21 -9.12 1.21 -3.72
CA ASN A 21 -9.53 1.27 -5.12
C ASN A 21 -9.54 2.70 -5.66
N SER A 22 -9.96 3.69 -4.86
CA SER A 22 -9.94 5.09 -5.28
C SER A 22 -8.52 5.64 -5.45
N ALA A 23 -7.56 5.13 -4.69
CA ALA A 23 -6.17 5.59 -4.77
C ALA A 23 -5.40 4.92 -5.92
N TYR A 24 -5.71 3.66 -6.24
CA TYR A 24 -4.93 2.88 -7.21
C TYR A 24 -5.59 2.77 -8.58
N ARG A 25 -6.90 2.67 -8.65
CA ARG A 25 -7.62 2.29 -9.86
C ARG A 25 -8.75 3.24 -10.21
N GLY A 26 -9.12 3.26 -11.49
CA GLY A 26 -10.23 4.06 -11.99
C GLY A 26 -9.91 5.55 -12.09
N ASP A 27 -10.90 6.33 -12.55
CA ASP A 27 -10.69 7.76 -12.83
C ASP A 27 -10.46 8.58 -11.56
N SER A 28 -11.05 8.19 -10.42
CA SER A 28 -10.84 8.89 -9.15
C SER A 28 -9.38 8.89 -8.71
N SER A 29 -8.62 7.81 -9.01
CA SER A 29 -7.21 7.72 -8.64
C SER A 29 -6.34 8.74 -9.38
N LYS A 30 -6.79 9.20 -10.55
CA LYS A 30 -6.04 10.20 -11.35
C LYS A 30 -6.02 11.58 -10.71
N GLN A 31 -6.83 11.83 -9.70
CA GLN A 31 -6.78 13.07 -8.91
C GLN A 31 -5.59 13.11 -7.96
N GLY A 32 -4.97 11.98 -7.68
CA GLY A 32 -3.74 11.90 -6.90
C GLY A 32 -2.50 12.08 -7.79
N TRP A 33 -1.32 12.17 -7.16
CA TRP A 33 -0.06 12.34 -7.89
C TRP A 33 0.46 11.06 -8.56
N THR A 34 -0.09 9.90 -8.19
CA THR A 34 0.29 8.59 -8.74
C THR A 34 -0.93 7.67 -8.85
N THR A 35 -0.95 6.80 -9.85
CA THR A 35 -2.06 5.88 -10.10
C THR A 35 -1.62 4.69 -10.92
N GLU A 36 -2.39 3.60 -10.89
CA GLU A 36 -2.26 2.45 -11.78
C GLU A 36 -3.32 2.44 -12.88
N ALA A 37 -4.18 3.46 -12.93
CA ALA A 37 -5.34 3.48 -13.85
C ALA A 37 -4.95 3.34 -15.33
N ASP A 38 -3.80 3.86 -15.74
CA ASP A 38 -3.31 3.76 -17.12
C ASP A 38 -2.61 2.43 -17.42
N LEU A 39 -2.34 1.61 -16.40
CA LEU A 39 -1.62 0.35 -16.51
C LEU A 39 -2.54 -0.85 -16.38
N LEU A 40 -3.60 -0.72 -15.59
CA LEU A 40 -4.49 -1.81 -15.20
C LEU A 40 -5.95 -1.35 -15.17
N ASP A 41 -6.84 -2.18 -15.70
CA ASP A 41 -8.28 -2.04 -15.49
C ASP A 41 -8.73 -2.98 -14.37
N GLY A 42 -9.91 -2.74 -13.81
CA GLY A 42 -10.49 -3.54 -12.74
C GLY A 42 -10.24 -2.94 -11.37
N THR A 43 -10.54 -3.71 -10.33
CA THR A 43 -10.38 -3.28 -8.94
C THR A 43 -9.06 -3.79 -8.37
N ARG A 44 -8.51 -3.07 -7.39
CA ARG A 44 -7.27 -3.49 -6.70
C ARG A 44 -7.56 -4.60 -5.69
N ILE A 45 -8.69 -4.51 -5.00
CA ILE A 45 -9.08 -5.45 -3.95
C ILE A 45 -10.61 -5.36 -3.76
N ASP A 46 -11.22 -6.33 -3.07
CA ASP A 46 -12.62 -6.26 -2.66
C ASP A 46 -12.75 -6.30 -1.13
N GLU A 47 -13.96 -6.05 -0.62
CA GLU A 47 -14.20 -6.00 0.82
C GLU A 47 -13.92 -7.33 1.49
N ALA A 48 -14.28 -8.45 0.88
CA ALA A 48 -14.04 -9.77 1.44
C ALA A 48 -12.54 -10.04 1.61
N ALA A 49 -11.73 -9.63 0.63
CA ALA A 49 -10.28 -9.76 0.71
C ALA A 49 -9.70 -8.86 1.80
N VAL A 50 -10.23 -7.65 2.00
CA VAL A 50 -9.80 -6.77 3.10
C VAL A 50 -10.12 -7.40 4.44
N ARG A 51 -11.32 -7.95 4.61
CA ARG A 51 -11.72 -8.65 5.84
C ARG A 51 -10.76 -9.80 6.16
N ASP A 52 -10.40 -10.58 5.15
CA ASP A 52 -9.45 -11.68 5.29
C ASP A 52 -8.10 -11.17 5.78
N LEU A 53 -7.60 -10.07 5.22
CA LEU A 53 -6.33 -9.48 5.65
C LEU A 53 -6.39 -8.96 7.09
N VAL A 54 -7.49 -8.33 7.49
CA VAL A 54 -7.67 -7.82 8.86
C VAL A 54 -7.62 -8.96 9.87
N GLU A 55 -8.17 -10.12 9.53
CA GLU A 55 -8.24 -11.28 10.42
C GLU A 55 -7.01 -12.19 10.33
N ARG A 56 -6.18 -12.04 9.29
CA ARG A 56 -5.06 -12.95 9.05
C ARG A 56 -3.95 -12.75 10.07
N GLN A 57 -3.51 -13.84 10.66
CA GLN A 57 -2.39 -13.83 11.61
C GLN A 57 -1.10 -13.39 10.88
N GLY A 58 -0.31 -12.54 11.53
CA GLY A 58 0.92 -12.00 10.95
C GLY A 58 0.72 -10.82 10.02
N THR A 59 -0.54 -10.48 9.70
CA THR A 59 -0.89 -9.34 8.85
C THR A 59 -1.59 -8.28 9.70
N THR A 60 -1.20 -7.02 9.51
CA THR A 60 -1.81 -5.86 10.16
C THR A 60 -2.08 -4.80 9.10
N ILE A 61 -3.28 -4.25 9.08
CA ILE A 61 -3.54 -3.04 8.30
C ILE A 61 -3.56 -1.88 9.28
N LEU A 62 -2.74 -0.85 9.01
CA LEU A 62 -2.77 0.39 9.76
C LEU A 62 -3.64 1.39 9.01
N THR A 63 -4.43 2.16 9.75
CA THR A 63 -5.29 3.20 9.19
C THR A 63 -4.87 4.56 9.73
N TYR A 64 -5.01 5.59 8.89
CA TYR A 64 -4.88 6.99 9.29
C TYR A 64 -6.24 7.65 9.17
N LYS A 65 -6.72 8.21 10.28
CA LYS A 65 -8.05 8.84 10.34
C LYS A 65 -7.95 10.25 10.92
N GLU A 66 -8.76 11.14 10.41
CA GLU A 66 -8.99 12.47 10.96
C GLU A 66 -10.48 12.66 11.18
N GLY A 67 -10.90 12.96 12.41
CA GLY A 67 -12.33 13.17 12.72
C GLY A 67 -13.19 11.95 12.37
N GLY A 68 -12.65 10.75 12.51
CA GLY A 68 -13.33 9.51 12.15
C GLY A 68 -13.33 9.16 10.66
N LEU A 69 -12.79 10.04 9.81
CA LEU A 69 -12.71 9.82 8.36
C LEU A 69 -11.41 9.11 8.01
N LEU A 70 -11.51 7.98 7.31
CA LEU A 70 -10.37 7.21 6.86
C LEU A 70 -9.71 7.90 5.67
N LEU A 71 -8.46 8.33 5.82
CA LEU A 71 -7.71 9.06 4.79
C LEU A 71 -6.49 8.30 4.27
N GLY A 72 -6.05 7.26 4.97
CA GLY A 72 -4.91 6.48 4.54
C GLY A 72 -4.91 5.09 5.17
N SER A 73 -4.23 4.15 4.52
CA SER A 73 -4.03 2.81 5.04
C SER A 73 -2.80 2.15 4.42
N VAL A 74 -2.28 1.14 5.10
CA VAL A 74 -1.15 0.33 4.61
C VAL A 74 -1.26 -1.08 5.17
N GLU A 75 -0.99 -2.06 4.32
CA GLU A 75 -0.90 -3.46 4.73
C GLU A 75 0.53 -3.78 5.15
N LEU A 76 0.68 -4.42 6.31
CA LEU A 76 1.97 -4.87 6.83
C LEU A 76 1.88 -6.37 7.14
N ARG A 77 2.79 -7.14 6.57
CA ARG A 77 2.80 -8.59 6.76
C ARG A 77 4.19 -9.05 7.17
N ILE A 78 4.26 -9.79 8.28
CA ILE A 78 5.52 -10.36 8.76
C ILE A 78 5.88 -11.56 7.87
N ASP A 79 7.08 -11.53 7.30
CA ASP A 79 7.62 -12.59 6.45
C ASP A 79 9.04 -12.91 6.95
N SER A 80 9.13 -13.90 7.85
CA SER A 80 10.36 -14.25 8.56
C SER A 80 10.91 -13.04 9.33
N ALA A 81 12.13 -12.60 9.05
CA ALA A 81 12.74 -11.45 9.70
C ALA A 81 12.52 -10.14 8.95
N LYS A 82 11.60 -10.13 7.98
CA LYS A 82 11.29 -8.96 7.15
C LYS A 82 9.82 -8.59 7.28
N LEU A 83 9.51 -7.33 7.04
CA LEU A 83 8.14 -6.83 6.95
C LEU A 83 7.82 -6.49 5.50
N TYR A 84 6.80 -7.15 4.95
CA TYR A 84 6.24 -6.76 3.66
C TYR A 84 5.30 -5.57 3.84
N LEU A 85 5.49 -4.54 3.03
CA LEU A 85 4.62 -3.36 2.99
C LEU A 85 3.86 -3.36 1.66
N GLY A 86 2.54 -3.32 1.74
CA GLY A 86 1.69 -3.34 0.55
C GLY A 86 0.52 -2.38 0.67
N MET A 87 -0.10 -2.11 -0.47
CA MET A 87 -1.33 -1.32 -0.56
C MET A 87 -1.30 0.01 0.20
N LEU A 88 -0.14 0.69 0.22
CA LEU A 88 -0.07 2.04 0.79
C LEU A 88 -1.00 2.95 0.00
N SER A 89 -2.02 3.47 0.67
CA SER A 89 -3.08 4.23 0.03
C SER A 89 -3.35 5.50 0.80
N VAL A 90 -3.51 6.61 0.09
CA VAL A 90 -3.89 7.90 0.65
C VAL A 90 -5.01 8.45 -0.23
N GLN A 91 -6.04 9.03 0.41
CA GLN A 91 -7.16 9.63 -0.31
C GLN A 91 -6.62 10.60 -1.38
N PRO A 92 -7.01 10.43 -2.67
CA PRO A 92 -6.37 11.18 -3.76
C PRO A 92 -6.35 12.70 -3.59
N ASN A 93 -7.41 13.28 -3.06
CA ASN A 93 -7.51 14.73 -2.89
C ASN A 93 -6.87 15.25 -1.59
N THR A 94 -6.27 14.37 -0.79
CA THR A 94 -5.55 14.74 0.45
C THR A 94 -4.07 14.40 0.40
N GLN A 95 -3.57 13.96 -0.74
CA GLN A 95 -2.15 13.69 -0.93
C GLN A 95 -1.35 14.98 -0.84
N GLY A 96 -0.09 14.86 -0.40
CA GLY A 96 0.77 16.04 -0.18
C GLY A 96 0.74 16.57 1.26
N LYS A 97 -0.09 16.00 2.14
CA LYS A 97 -0.19 16.42 3.55
C LYS A 97 0.66 15.58 4.50
N GLY A 98 1.53 14.73 3.96
CA GLY A 98 2.43 13.91 4.77
C GLY A 98 1.80 12.65 5.36
N ILE A 99 0.59 12.26 4.93
CA ILE A 99 -0.09 11.07 5.44
C ILE A 99 0.70 9.81 5.09
N GLY A 100 1.16 9.67 3.85
CA GLY A 100 1.98 8.55 3.42
C GLY A 100 3.27 8.43 4.21
N LYS A 101 3.93 9.55 4.46
CA LYS A 101 5.16 9.59 5.28
C LYS A 101 4.88 9.11 6.71
N LYS A 102 3.75 9.52 7.30
CA LYS A 102 3.36 9.09 8.65
C LYS A 102 3.09 7.58 8.69
N LEU A 103 2.45 7.04 7.67
CA LEU A 103 2.21 5.60 7.57
C LEU A 103 3.52 4.83 7.40
N LEU A 104 4.47 5.34 6.62
CA LEU A 104 5.80 4.72 6.51
C LEU A 104 6.53 4.72 7.85
N ALA A 105 6.46 5.81 8.61
CA ALA A 105 7.08 5.87 9.94
C ALA A 105 6.45 4.85 10.90
N ALA A 106 5.13 4.71 10.85
CA ALA A 106 4.42 3.72 11.66
C ALA A 106 4.78 2.29 11.25
N ALA A 107 5.01 2.04 9.96
CA ALA A 107 5.46 0.75 9.46
C ALA A 107 6.86 0.40 10.01
N GLU A 108 7.77 1.36 10.08
CA GLU A 108 9.10 1.14 10.67
C GLU A 108 9.01 0.79 12.16
N THR A 109 8.15 1.47 12.91
CA THR A 109 7.89 1.15 14.31
C THR A 109 7.35 -0.27 14.45
N HIS A 110 6.38 -0.63 13.61
CA HIS A 110 5.81 -1.99 13.61
C HIS A 110 6.86 -3.05 13.29
N ALA A 111 7.76 -2.77 12.35
CA ALA A 111 8.85 -3.68 12.00
C ALA A 111 9.78 -3.90 13.20
N ARG A 112 10.18 -2.83 13.87
CA ARG A 112 11.05 -2.94 15.07
C ARG A 112 10.38 -3.70 16.20
N ASP A 113 9.09 -3.43 16.44
CA ASP A 113 8.33 -4.08 17.50
C ASP A 113 8.15 -5.59 17.26
N ASN A 114 8.26 -6.03 16.01
CA ASN A 114 8.14 -7.43 15.62
C ASN A 114 9.47 -8.07 15.21
N ASN A 115 10.59 -7.43 15.58
CA ASN A 115 11.94 -7.94 15.32
C ASN A 115 12.25 -8.15 13.83
N CYS A 116 11.65 -7.32 12.98
CA CYS A 116 11.96 -7.32 11.54
C CYS A 116 13.13 -6.37 11.29
N ALA A 117 14.15 -6.86 10.59
CA ALA A 117 15.37 -6.09 10.31
C ALA A 117 15.21 -5.21 9.06
N LYS A 118 14.25 -5.52 8.21
CA LYS A 118 14.05 -4.85 6.93
C LYS A 118 12.57 -4.73 6.60
N ILE A 119 12.25 -3.69 5.82
CA ILE A 119 10.94 -3.57 5.15
C ILE A 119 11.19 -3.74 3.66
N PHE A 120 10.35 -4.50 2.97
CA PHE A 120 10.44 -4.66 1.52
C PHE A 120 9.07 -4.48 0.88
N MET A 121 9.08 -4.13 -0.40
CA MET A 121 7.86 -3.95 -1.18
C MET A 121 8.11 -4.26 -2.65
N THR A 122 7.02 -4.45 -3.39
CA THR A 122 7.08 -4.60 -4.84
C THR A 122 6.33 -3.43 -5.47
N VAL A 123 6.91 -2.87 -6.54
CA VAL A 123 6.31 -1.75 -7.28
C VAL A 123 6.35 -2.10 -8.76
N ILE A 124 5.29 -1.79 -9.50
CA ILE A 124 5.28 -1.97 -10.96
C ILE A 124 6.41 -1.12 -11.55
N SER A 125 7.29 -1.75 -12.34
CA SER A 125 8.57 -1.16 -12.75
C SER A 125 8.45 0.15 -13.53
N VAL A 126 7.33 0.37 -14.22
CA VAL A 126 7.13 1.60 -15.02
C VAL A 126 6.58 2.77 -14.19
N ARG A 127 6.27 2.55 -12.92
CA ARG A 127 5.80 3.62 -12.03
C ARG A 127 7.00 4.35 -11.41
N GLN A 128 7.77 5.03 -12.23
CA GLN A 128 9.03 5.66 -11.81
C GLN A 128 8.80 6.72 -10.72
N GLU A 129 7.70 7.47 -10.79
CA GLU A 129 7.39 8.50 -9.80
C GLU A 129 7.21 7.90 -8.41
N LEU A 130 6.61 6.72 -8.32
CA LEU A 130 6.41 6.03 -7.05
C LEU A 130 7.72 5.42 -6.53
N ILE A 131 8.52 4.85 -7.43
CA ILE A 131 9.85 4.32 -7.07
C ILE A 131 10.70 5.46 -6.50
N ASP A 132 10.73 6.63 -7.18
CA ASP A 132 11.50 7.77 -6.73
C ASP A 132 11.03 8.27 -5.36
N TRP A 133 9.73 8.24 -5.10
CA TRP A 133 9.17 8.63 -3.81
C TRP A 133 9.67 7.71 -2.69
N TYR A 134 9.65 6.39 -2.91
CA TYR A 134 10.18 5.45 -1.92
C TYR A 134 11.69 5.62 -1.72
N VAL A 135 12.45 5.84 -2.81
CA VAL A 135 13.90 6.07 -2.71
C VAL A 135 14.19 7.30 -1.84
N ARG A 136 13.42 8.37 -2.00
CA ARG A 136 13.56 9.57 -1.14
C ARG A 136 13.25 9.27 0.33
N HIS A 137 12.52 8.21 0.62
CA HIS A 137 12.19 7.79 1.98
C HIS A 137 13.13 6.68 2.51
N GLY A 138 14.25 6.46 1.83
CA GLY A 138 15.31 5.57 2.31
C GLY A 138 15.26 4.16 1.76
N TYR A 139 14.35 3.86 0.85
CA TYR A 139 14.29 2.55 0.20
C TYR A 139 15.28 2.47 -0.95
N GLN A 140 15.75 1.27 -1.26
CA GLN A 140 16.69 1.02 -2.35
C GLN A 140 16.19 -0.12 -3.23
N LEU A 141 16.40 0.02 -4.54
CA LEU A 141 16.16 -1.08 -5.48
C LEU A 141 17.16 -2.20 -5.18
N THR A 142 16.66 -3.42 -5.05
CA THR A 142 17.51 -4.59 -4.77
C THR A 142 18.11 -5.21 -6.04
N GLY A 143 17.58 -4.84 -7.21
CA GLY A 143 17.91 -5.49 -8.47
C GLY A 143 17.05 -6.69 -8.79
N GLU A 144 16.26 -7.16 -7.83
CA GLU A 144 15.33 -8.27 -8.05
C GLU A 144 14.11 -7.79 -8.82
N LYS A 145 13.67 -8.60 -9.79
CA LYS A 145 12.45 -8.37 -10.56
C LYS A 145 11.55 -9.59 -10.45
N LYS A 146 10.24 -9.36 -10.45
CA LYS A 146 9.25 -10.43 -10.39
C LYS A 146 8.21 -10.21 -11.49
N PRO A 147 7.72 -11.30 -12.14
CA PRO A 147 6.66 -11.13 -13.12
C PRO A 147 5.39 -10.60 -12.45
N PHE A 148 4.68 -9.74 -13.17
CA PHE A 148 3.37 -9.28 -12.71
C PHE A 148 2.36 -10.38 -13.00
N MET A 149 1.82 -10.99 -11.95
CA MET A 149 0.82 -12.04 -12.07
C MET A 149 -0.41 -11.64 -11.26
N VAL A 150 -1.55 -11.61 -11.93
CA VAL A 150 -2.84 -11.38 -11.30
C VAL A 150 -3.62 -12.69 -11.38
N PRO A 151 -3.83 -13.39 -10.26
CA PRO A 151 -4.49 -14.70 -10.28
C PRO A 151 -5.96 -14.64 -10.72
N ASP A 152 -6.58 -13.45 -10.64
CA ASP A 152 -7.97 -13.25 -11.01
C ASP A 152 -8.10 -11.87 -11.67
N SER A 153 -8.74 -11.83 -12.84
CA SER A 153 -8.92 -10.58 -13.60
C SER A 153 -9.68 -9.50 -12.82
N ARG A 154 -10.41 -9.86 -11.74
CA ARG A 154 -11.03 -8.88 -10.86
C ARG A 154 -10.01 -7.92 -10.23
N TRP A 155 -8.77 -8.37 -10.01
CA TRP A 155 -7.72 -7.60 -9.35
C TRP A 155 -6.95 -6.72 -10.30
N GLY A 156 -7.19 -6.86 -11.58
CA GLY A 156 -6.61 -6.01 -12.61
C GLY A 156 -6.52 -6.71 -13.95
N LEU A 157 -6.69 -5.92 -15.00
CA LEU A 157 -6.49 -6.33 -16.38
C LEU A 157 -5.32 -5.50 -16.93
N PRO A 158 -4.11 -6.09 -17.09
CA PRO A 158 -2.96 -5.32 -17.58
C PRO A 158 -3.22 -4.77 -18.98
N LYS A 159 -2.94 -3.49 -19.17
CA LYS A 159 -3.01 -2.83 -20.47
C LYS A 159 -1.71 -2.97 -21.26
N GLN A 160 -0.67 -3.49 -20.63
CA GLN A 160 0.63 -3.76 -21.22
C GLN A 160 1.33 -4.84 -20.40
N GLN A 161 2.43 -5.37 -20.91
CA GLN A 161 3.23 -6.33 -20.15
C GLN A 161 3.90 -5.62 -18.99
N LEU A 162 3.70 -6.13 -17.78
CA LEU A 162 4.18 -5.50 -16.54
C LEU A 162 5.10 -6.44 -15.78
N GLU A 163 5.98 -5.84 -14.97
CA GLU A 163 6.79 -6.57 -13.99
C GLU A 163 6.92 -5.73 -12.73
N PHE A 164 7.24 -6.40 -11.61
CA PHE A 164 7.57 -5.73 -10.36
C PHE A 164 9.07 -5.57 -10.19
N VAL A 165 9.48 -4.47 -9.60
CA VAL A 165 10.81 -4.33 -8.98
C VAL A 165 10.65 -4.41 -7.47
N VAL A 166 11.70 -4.87 -6.79
CA VAL A 166 11.70 -5.00 -5.33
C VAL A 166 12.53 -3.88 -4.73
N LEU A 167 11.93 -3.17 -3.75
CA LEU A 167 12.63 -2.16 -2.96
C LEU A 167 12.74 -2.65 -1.52
N GLU A 168 13.78 -2.20 -0.82
CA GLU A 168 14.06 -2.64 0.53
C GLU A 168 14.68 -1.50 1.33
N LYS A 169 14.37 -1.46 2.63
CA LYS A 169 14.97 -0.53 3.58
C LYS A 169 15.38 -1.29 4.84
N SER A 170 16.62 -1.15 5.25
CA SER A 170 17.08 -1.66 6.54
C SER A 170 16.61 -0.75 7.67
N ILE A 171 16.17 -1.36 8.75
CA ILE A 171 15.61 -0.65 9.89
C ILE A 171 16.60 -0.68 11.06
#